data_cca6150200f215a40048a42d9d503f7a
#
_entry.id   cca6150200f215a40048a42d9d503f7a
#
_cell.length_a   1.000
_cell.length_b   1.000
_cell.length_c   1.000
_cell.angle_alpha   90.00
_cell.angle_beta   90.00
_cell.angle_gamma   90.00
#
_symmetry.space_group_name_H-M   'P 1'
#
loop_
_entity.id
_entity.type
_entity.pdbx_description
1 polymer ?
#
loop_
_entity_poly.entity_id
_entity_poly.type
_entity_poly.pdbx_seq_one_letter_code
_entity_poly.pdbx_strand_id
1 'polypeptide(L)'
;MAAKFERIPYLVVFDEVSAFKDTYGGAIGKVAVEAMHLKPAEPSDSVVIFSHPIGGGSWLPLVGMLAKQGVHTIYCNTRYRGNDTALIMERAVMDLGACIKDAKERLGYKKVYLGGWSGGGAQSLFYQAEAQDPRVTHTPAGDPYDLTAAGFIPADGVLLLAAHLSRNLTLTEWMDASIEDESRPFERNPAWNLYAADGPKPPYSADFVAEYRARQIARNRRITAWVQDELAALKAQGLANHERCFTVQGTMADPRWLDPLVDPNERQPNHCMLGDPYVVNDGPVGLARFTTLRSWLSQWSYDLSNGDGLKCAARIKCPLLVIENGADDACTPSHAARLMAAANQCQIEHHLIAGANHYYFGQTDLAQRSAQLVRDWIAAQA
;
A
#
# COMPACT_ATOMS: atom_id res chain seq x y z
N MET A 1 -22.11 -15.57 19.83
CA MET A 1 -21.98 -16.46 18.64
C MET A 1 -21.46 -15.62 17.49
N ALA A 2 -20.58 -16.16 16.61
CA ALA A 2 -20.12 -15.44 15.42
C ALA A 2 -21.29 -15.20 14.46
N ALA A 3 -21.39 -14.00 13.90
CA ALA A 3 -22.43 -13.69 12.92
C ALA A 3 -22.28 -14.56 11.66
N LYS A 4 -23.39 -15.05 11.13
CA LYS A 4 -23.42 -15.64 9.79
C LYS A 4 -23.37 -14.52 8.77
N PHE A 5 -22.63 -14.71 7.69
CA PHE A 5 -22.55 -13.75 6.61
C PHE A 5 -22.51 -14.45 5.24
N GLU A 6 -22.98 -13.75 4.23
CA GLU A 6 -22.88 -14.15 2.82
C GLU A 6 -21.60 -13.59 2.21
N ARG A 7 -21.06 -14.30 1.21
CA ARG A 7 -19.99 -13.83 0.35
C ARG A 7 -20.56 -13.58 -1.03
N ILE A 8 -20.65 -12.34 -1.43
CA ILE A 8 -21.26 -11.91 -2.68
C ILE A 8 -20.18 -11.32 -3.59
N PRO A 9 -19.65 -12.08 -4.55
CA PRO A 9 -18.74 -11.54 -5.56
C PRO A 9 -19.53 -10.69 -6.55
N TYR A 10 -18.98 -9.55 -6.95
CA TYR A 10 -19.57 -8.66 -7.95
C TYR A 10 -18.52 -7.82 -8.66
N LEU A 11 -18.91 -7.15 -9.72
CA LEU A 11 -18.06 -6.21 -10.45
C LEU A 11 -18.51 -4.78 -10.17
N VAL A 12 -17.55 -3.92 -9.91
CA VAL A 12 -17.71 -2.48 -9.99
C VAL A 12 -17.23 -2.04 -11.37
N VAL A 13 -18.15 -1.48 -12.16
CA VAL A 13 -17.87 -1.05 -13.53
C VAL A 13 -18.10 0.44 -13.65
N PHE A 14 -17.12 1.15 -14.20
CA PHE A 14 -17.21 2.59 -14.37
C PHE A 14 -16.54 3.04 -15.68
N ASP A 15 -16.88 4.25 -16.12
CA ASP A 15 -16.32 4.85 -17.32
C ASP A 15 -15.01 5.57 -16.99
N GLU A 16 -14.00 5.33 -17.82
CA GLU A 16 -12.73 6.07 -17.80
C GLU A 16 -12.26 6.25 -19.23
N VAL A 17 -12.01 7.50 -19.62
CA VAL A 17 -11.52 7.79 -20.98
C VAL A 17 -10.13 7.18 -21.16
N SER A 18 -10.03 6.20 -22.04
CA SER A 18 -8.78 5.51 -22.34
C SER A 18 -8.72 5.13 -23.82
N ALA A 19 -7.54 5.19 -24.40
CA ALA A 19 -7.29 4.73 -25.77
C ALA A 19 -7.04 3.22 -25.86
N PHE A 20 -6.91 2.52 -24.72
CA PHE A 20 -6.64 1.08 -24.64
C PHE A 20 -7.40 0.45 -23.46
N LYS A 21 -7.44 -0.87 -23.41
CA LYS A 21 -8.01 -1.59 -22.27
C LYS A 21 -7.04 -1.67 -21.10
N ASP A 22 -7.45 -1.18 -19.96
CA ASP A 22 -6.73 -1.36 -18.70
C ASP A 22 -7.00 -2.72 -18.05
N THR A 23 -8.18 -3.30 -18.31
CA THR A 23 -8.59 -4.62 -17.80
C THR A 23 -9.07 -5.51 -18.94
N TYR A 24 -8.91 -6.82 -18.80
CA TYR A 24 -9.42 -7.79 -19.78
C TYR A 24 -10.95 -7.79 -19.84
N GLY A 25 -11.62 -7.54 -18.71
CA GLY A 25 -13.06 -7.39 -18.64
C GLY A 25 -13.49 -5.99 -19.08
N GLY A 26 -14.47 -5.89 -19.95
CA GLY A 26 -15.01 -4.61 -20.38
C GLY A 26 -14.53 -4.15 -21.76
N ALA A 27 -15.19 -3.10 -22.28
CA ALA A 27 -14.83 -2.43 -23.53
C ALA A 27 -13.71 -1.37 -23.29
N ILE A 28 -13.16 -0.82 -24.37
CA ILE A 28 -12.33 0.39 -24.29
C ILE A 28 -13.16 1.52 -23.66
N GLY A 29 -12.59 2.26 -22.74
CA GLY A 29 -13.29 3.31 -22.01
C GLY A 29 -14.11 2.82 -20.81
N LYS A 30 -14.06 1.52 -20.48
CA LYS A 30 -14.68 0.97 -19.27
C LYS A 30 -13.65 0.19 -18.45
N VAL A 31 -13.67 0.45 -17.15
CA VAL A 31 -12.89 -0.30 -16.16
C VAL A 31 -13.84 -1.18 -15.37
N ALA A 32 -13.48 -2.45 -15.21
CA ALA A 32 -14.20 -3.41 -14.39
C ALA A 32 -13.25 -3.96 -13.32
N VAL A 33 -13.55 -3.72 -12.05
CA VAL A 33 -12.80 -4.24 -10.92
C VAL A 33 -13.63 -5.22 -10.11
N GLU A 34 -13.00 -6.29 -9.65
CA GLU A 34 -13.68 -7.31 -8.85
C GLU A 34 -13.81 -6.85 -7.39
N ALA A 35 -14.99 -7.06 -6.83
CA ALA A 35 -15.26 -6.82 -5.43
C ALA A 35 -15.90 -8.05 -4.76
N MET A 36 -15.69 -8.17 -3.46
CA MET A 36 -16.29 -9.19 -2.62
C MET A 36 -16.98 -8.50 -1.44
N HIS A 37 -18.30 -8.60 -1.38
CA HIS A 37 -19.08 -8.13 -0.24
C HIS A 37 -19.29 -9.28 0.75
N LEU A 38 -18.78 -9.12 1.97
CA LEU A 38 -19.05 -9.99 3.12
C LEU A 38 -20.18 -9.34 3.91
N LYS A 39 -21.39 -9.87 3.73
CA LYS A 39 -22.63 -9.27 4.22
C LYS A 39 -23.21 -10.08 5.38
N PRO A 40 -23.07 -9.61 6.63
CA PRO A 40 -23.83 -10.14 7.76
C PRO A 40 -25.35 -10.07 7.54
N ALA A 41 -26.10 -10.92 8.24
CA ALA A 41 -27.54 -10.99 8.10
C ALA A 41 -28.26 -9.74 8.65
N GLU A 42 -27.72 -9.15 9.72
CA GLU A 42 -28.29 -7.95 10.31
C GLU A 42 -28.04 -6.73 9.41
N PRO A 43 -29.04 -5.89 9.15
CA PRO A 43 -28.86 -4.67 8.38
C PRO A 43 -27.85 -3.71 9.01
N SER A 44 -27.14 -2.97 8.16
CA SER A 44 -26.22 -1.93 8.60
C SER A 44 -26.24 -0.73 7.65
N ASP A 45 -26.21 0.47 8.21
CA ASP A 45 -26.03 1.72 7.46
C ASP A 45 -24.54 2.00 7.13
N SER A 46 -23.62 1.22 7.72
CA SER A 46 -22.18 1.40 7.56
C SER A 46 -21.49 0.19 6.93
N VAL A 47 -20.39 0.44 6.22
CA VAL A 47 -19.54 -0.59 5.62
C VAL A 47 -18.07 -0.20 5.73
N VAL A 48 -17.20 -1.19 5.93
CA VAL A 48 -15.74 -1.02 5.80
C VAL A 48 -15.32 -1.49 4.41
N ILE A 49 -14.68 -0.61 3.65
CA ILE A 49 -14.14 -0.96 2.31
C ILE A 49 -12.63 -1.13 2.41
N PHE A 50 -12.17 -2.32 2.13
CA PHE A 50 -10.76 -2.64 1.98
C PHE A 50 -10.34 -2.57 0.52
N SER A 51 -9.17 -1.99 0.28
CA SER A 51 -8.47 -2.07 -0.99
C SER A 51 -6.97 -2.11 -0.76
N HIS A 52 -6.23 -2.64 -1.72
CA HIS A 52 -4.78 -2.65 -1.71
C HIS A 52 -4.27 -2.39 -3.13
N PRO A 53 -3.18 -1.62 -3.35
CA PRO A 53 -2.74 -1.24 -4.69
C PRO A 53 -2.59 -2.42 -5.67
N ILE A 54 -2.11 -3.56 -5.19
CA ILE A 54 -1.99 -4.79 -6.00
C ILE A 54 -3.17 -5.76 -5.82
N GLY A 55 -4.23 -5.37 -5.13
CA GLY A 55 -5.43 -6.19 -4.92
C GLY A 55 -5.19 -7.47 -4.13
N GLY A 56 -6.11 -8.42 -4.27
CA GLY A 56 -5.93 -9.80 -3.80
C GLY A 56 -6.08 -10.08 -2.31
N GLY A 57 -6.63 -9.17 -1.51
CA GLY A 57 -6.69 -9.31 -0.04
C GLY A 57 -8.02 -9.83 0.54
N SER A 58 -8.96 -10.28 -0.29
CA SER A 58 -10.25 -10.80 0.20
C SER A 58 -10.14 -12.05 1.10
N TRP A 59 -8.98 -12.70 1.10
CA TRP A 59 -8.64 -13.85 1.93
C TRP A 59 -8.01 -13.47 3.29
N LEU A 60 -7.68 -12.20 3.52
CA LEU A 60 -7.10 -11.75 4.79
C LEU A 60 -7.97 -12.17 5.97
N PRO A 61 -7.39 -12.81 7.01
CA PRO A 61 -8.15 -13.27 8.18
C PRO A 61 -9.00 -12.17 8.80
N LEU A 62 -8.47 -10.95 8.89
CA LEU A 62 -9.16 -9.80 9.48
C LEU A 62 -10.44 -9.43 8.73
N VAL A 63 -10.44 -9.45 7.39
CA VAL A 63 -11.62 -9.12 6.57
C VAL A 63 -12.79 -10.08 6.88
N GLY A 64 -12.51 -11.39 6.93
CA GLY A 64 -13.51 -12.40 7.32
C GLY A 64 -13.91 -12.30 8.78
N MET A 65 -12.99 -11.91 9.65
CA MET A 65 -13.26 -11.79 11.09
C MET A 65 -14.18 -10.60 11.39
N LEU A 66 -14.02 -9.48 10.69
CA LEU A 66 -14.93 -8.34 10.78
C LEU A 66 -16.38 -8.74 10.44
N ALA A 67 -16.57 -9.48 9.35
CA ALA A 67 -17.90 -9.98 8.99
C ALA A 67 -18.47 -10.93 10.06
N LYS A 68 -17.65 -11.79 10.71
CA LYS A 68 -18.06 -12.61 11.86
C LYS A 68 -18.44 -11.78 13.09
N GLN A 69 -17.94 -10.56 13.21
CA GLN A 69 -18.30 -9.59 14.27
C GLN A 69 -19.53 -8.74 13.90
N GLY A 70 -20.17 -8.99 12.77
CA GLY A 70 -21.34 -8.26 12.30
C GLY A 70 -21.03 -6.98 11.52
N VAL A 71 -19.79 -6.72 11.20
CA VAL A 71 -19.38 -5.55 10.40
C VAL A 71 -19.53 -5.88 8.91
N HIS A 72 -20.33 -5.10 8.19
CA HIS A 72 -20.41 -5.21 6.73
C HIS A 72 -19.07 -4.80 6.13
N THR A 73 -18.52 -5.65 5.26
CA THR A 73 -17.18 -5.46 4.74
C THR A 73 -17.16 -5.70 3.23
N ILE A 74 -16.55 -4.81 2.48
CA ILE A 74 -16.28 -4.98 1.05
C ILE A 74 -14.77 -5.05 0.86
N TYR A 75 -14.28 -6.02 0.12
CA TYR A 75 -12.94 -5.99 -0.44
C TYR A 75 -13.02 -5.65 -1.92
N CYS A 76 -12.48 -4.51 -2.31
CA CYS A 76 -12.40 -4.08 -3.70
C CYS A 76 -10.98 -4.25 -4.22
N ASN A 77 -10.80 -5.03 -5.29
CA ASN A 77 -9.52 -5.08 -5.99
C ASN A 77 -9.30 -3.80 -6.79
N THR A 78 -8.05 -3.47 -7.04
CA THR A 78 -7.68 -2.53 -8.10
C THR A 78 -7.60 -3.28 -9.44
N ARG A 79 -7.52 -2.54 -10.55
CA ARG A 79 -7.24 -3.08 -11.89
C ARG A 79 -5.88 -3.80 -11.96
N TYR A 80 -4.99 -3.58 -11.00
CA TYR A 80 -3.64 -4.15 -10.91
C TYR A 80 -3.57 -5.43 -10.07
N ARG A 81 -4.68 -6.15 -9.93
CA ARG A 81 -4.74 -7.36 -9.12
C ARG A 81 -3.66 -8.37 -9.51
N GLY A 82 -2.75 -8.63 -8.56
CA GLY A 82 -1.66 -9.60 -8.71
C GLY A 82 -0.52 -9.19 -9.63
N ASN A 83 -0.56 -7.96 -10.18
CA ASN A 83 0.51 -7.47 -11.06
C ASN A 83 0.72 -5.96 -10.89
N ASP A 84 1.80 -5.58 -10.22
CA ASP A 84 2.17 -4.19 -10.00
C ASP A 84 3.12 -3.60 -11.04
N THR A 85 3.43 -4.34 -12.11
CA THR A 85 4.39 -3.92 -13.14
C THR A 85 4.05 -2.57 -13.75
N ALA A 86 2.76 -2.34 -14.06
CA ALA A 86 2.28 -1.10 -14.67
C ALA A 86 1.40 -0.28 -13.72
N LEU A 87 1.53 -0.49 -12.42
CA LEU A 87 0.69 0.16 -11.41
C LEU A 87 0.90 1.66 -11.39
N ILE A 88 -0.20 2.40 -11.50
CA ILE A 88 -0.30 3.85 -11.36
C ILE A 88 -1.20 4.14 -10.16
N MET A 89 -0.66 4.78 -9.13
CA MET A 89 -1.37 5.02 -7.86
C MET A 89 -2.61 5.88 -8.04
N GLU A 90 -2.57 6.84 -8.95
CA GLU A 90 -3.69 7.71 -9.31
C GLU A 90 -4.87 6.89 -9.86
N ARG A 91 -4.61 5.87 -10.67
CA ARG A 91 -5.64 4.95 -11.17
C ARG A 91 -6.15 4.00 -10.09
N ALA A 92 -5.26 3.55 -9.20
CA ALA A 92 -5.65 2.69 -8.08
C ALA A 92 -6.62 3.39 -7.11
N VAL A 93 -6.46 4.70 -6.88
CA VAL A 93 -7.42 5.46 -6.05
C VAL A 93 -8.72 5.77 -6.81
N MET A 94 -8.69 5.86 -8.13
CA MET A 94 -9.92 5.94 -8.94
C MET A 94 -10.75 4.66 -8.80
N ASP A 95 -10.11 3.49 -8.83
CA ASP A 95 -10.78 2.20 -8.62
C ASP A 95 -11.45 2.13 -7.25
N LEU A 96 -10.75 2.58 -6.20
CA LEU A 96 -11.31 2.69 -4.84
C LEU A 96 -12.48 3.67 -4.79
N GLY A 97 -12.37 4.81 -5.46
CA GLY A 97 -13.43 5.82 -5.55
C GLY A 97 -14.70 5.28 -6.20
N ALA A 98 -14.55 4.51 -7.28
CA ALA A 98 -15.68 3.85 -7.92
C ALA A 98 -16.37 2.84 -6.98
N CYS A 99 -15.61 2.10 -6.17
CA CYS A 99 -16.16 1.19 -5.18
C CYS A 99 -16.92 1.93 -4.06
N ILE A 100 -16.38 3.06 -3.58
CA ILE A 100 -17.06 3.87 -2.55
C ILE A 100 -18.37 4.44 -3.10
N LYS A 101 -18.35 4.96 -4.31
CA LYS A 101 -19.54 5.45 -4.99
C LYS A 101 -20.59 4.35 -5.14
N ASP A 102 -20.18 3.17 -5.60
CA ASP A 102 -21.05 1.99 -5.73
C ASP A 102 -21.66 1.59 -4.36
N ALA A 103 -20.87 1.59 -3.29
CA ALA A 103 -21.34 1.26 -1.96
C ALA A 103 -22.38 2.26 -1.46
N LYS A 104 -22.21 3.56 -1.70
CA LYS A 104 -23.17 4.59 -1.30
C LYS A 104 -24.41 4.64 -2.19
N GLU A 105 -24.26 4.63 -3.51
CA GLU A 105 -25.34 4.88 -4.44
C GLU A 105 -26.16 3.61 -4.79
N ARG A 106 -25.47 2.47 -5.02
CA ARG A 106 -26.16 1.23 -5.40
C ARG A 106 -26.48 0.32 -4.21
N LEU A 107 -25.51 0.18 -3.26
CA LEU A 107 -25.73 -0.67 -2.09
C LEU A 107 -26.43 0.06 -0.94
N GLY A 108 -26.48 1.40 -0.95
CA GLY A 108 -27.26 2.22 -0.04
C GLY A 108 -26.62 2.48 1.33
N TYR A 109 -25.30 2.25 1.48
CA TYR A 109 -24.60 2.56 2.74
C TYR A 109 -24.50 4.05 2.96
N LYS A 110 -24.87 4.51 4.17
CA LYS A 110 -24.78 5.92 4.56
C LYS A 110 -23.38 6.30 5.00
N LYS A 111 -22.70 5.40 5.74
CA LYS A 111 -21.34 5.59 6.24
C LYS A 111 -20.38 4.60 5.61
N VAL A 112 -19.23 5.09 5.16
CA VAL A 112 -18.16 4.29 4.57
C VAL A 112 -16.86 4.55 5.31
N TYR A 113 -16.23 3.51 5.81
CA TYR A 113 -14.91 3.56 6.42
C TYR A 113 -13.90 2.87 5.51
N LEU A 114 -12.69 3.43 5.39
CA LEU A 114 -11.62 2.84 4.60
C LEU A 114 -10.77 1.91 5.46
N GLY A 115 -10.70 0.63 5.10
CA GLY A 115 -9.87 -0.37 5.74
C GLY A 115 -8.51 -0.48 5.04
N GLY A 116 -7.54 0.26 5.52
CA GLY A 116 -6.19 0.28 4.96
C GLY A 116 -5.24 -0.70 5.65
N TRP A 117 -5.17 -1.94 5.16
CA TRP A 117 -4.18 -2.92 5.60
C TRP A 117 -2.90 -2.81 4.75
N SER A 118 -1.71 -2.82 5.40
CA SER A 118 -0.41 -2.76 4.71
C SER A 118 -0.34 -1.60 3.71
N GLY A 119 -0.03 -1.86 2.44
CA GLY A 119 -0.04 -0.87 1.36
C GLY A 119 -1.41 -0.23 1.08
N GLY A 120 -2.48 -0.87 1.50
CA GLY A 120 -3.83 -0.30 1.44
C GLY A 120 -4.02 0.89 2.38
N GLY A 121 -3.20 1.01 3.44
CA GLY A 121 -3.19 2.18 4.32
C GLY A 121 -2.85 3.46 3.56
N ALA A 122 -1.73 3.46 2.85
CA ALA A 122 -1.31 4.60 2.05
C ALA A 122 -2.27 4.90 0.88
N GLN A 123 -2.85 3.87 0.25
CA GLN A 123 -3.89 4.05 -0.76
C GLN A 123 -5.13 4.73 -0.18
N SER A 124 -5.57 4.31 1.00
CA SER A 124 -6.70 4.91 1.71
C SER A 124 -6.44 6.37 2.09
N LEU A 125 -5.22 6.68 2.56
CA LEU A 125 -4.80 8.04 2.87
C LEU A 125 -4.75 8.92 1.62
N PHE A 126 -4.22 8.40 0.51
CA PHE A 126 -4.17 9.13 -0.77
C PHE A 126 -5.58 9.40 -1.29
N TYR A 127 -6.45 8.39 -1.31
CA TYR A 127 -7.85 8.60 -1.67
C TYR A 127 -8.52 9.66 -0.80
N GLN A 128 -8.42 9.53 0.53
CA GLN A 128 -9.09 10.43 1.46
C GLN A 128 -8.58 11.86 1.34
N ALA A 129 -7.26 12.03 1.11
CA ALA A 129 -6.67 13.34 0.89
C ALA A 129 -7.23 14.01 -0.37
N GLU A 130 -7.31 13.27 -1.50
CA GLU A 130 -7.87 13.79 -2.75
C GLU A 130 -9.40 13.96 -2.69
N ALA A 131 -10.10 13.18 -1.86
CA ALA A 131 -11.53 13.35 -1.64
C ALA A 131 -11.89 14.59 -0.79
N GLN A 132 -11.03 14.97 0.17
CA GLN A 132 -11.25 16.13 1.04
C GLN A 132 -10.63 17.42 0.50
N ASP A 133 -9.53 17.33 -0.21
CA ASP A 133 -8.75 18.47 -0.70
C ASP A 133 -8.05 18.06 -2.01
N PRO A 134 -8.81 17.99 -3.13
CA PRO A 134 -8.30 17.46 -4.40
C PRO A 134 -7.24 18.40 -5.01
N ARG A 135 -6.08 17.82 -5.42
CA ARG A 135 -4.94 18.59 -5.95
C ARG A 135 -4.27 17.96 -7.17
N VAL A 136 -4.40 16.64 -7.33
CA VAL A 136 -3.67 15.92 -8.37
C VAL A 136 -4.37 16.07 -9.71
N THR A 137 -3.66 16.64 -10.68
CA THR A 137 -4.12 16.81 -12.07
C THR A 137 -3.28 16.05 -13.08
N HIS A 138 -2.11 15.54 -12.66
CA HIS A 138 -1.19 14.78 -13.50
C HIS A 138 -0.54 13.67 -12.68
N THR A 139 -0.17 12.58 -13.36
CA THR A 139 0.73 11.57 -12.78
C THR A 139 2.14 12.15 -12.58
N PRO A 140 3.01 11.54 -11.78
CA PRO A 140 4.41 11.97 -11.65
C PRO A 140 5.22 11.94 -12.95
N ALA A 141 4.77 11.22 -13.97
CA ALA A 141 5.35 11.23 -15.32
C ALA A 141 4.91 12.45 -16.15
N GLY A 142 4.00 13.28 -15.65
CA GLY A 142 3.44 14.42 -16.34
C GLY A 142 2.28 14.08 -17.28
N ASP A 143 1.79 12.84 -17.28
CA ASP A 143 0.61 12.46 -18.05
C ASP A 143 -0.64 13.05 -17.39
N PRO A 144 -1.56 13.66 -18.15
CA PRO A 144 -2.80 14.20 -17.62
C PRO A 144 -3.65 13.11 -16.95
N TYR A 145 -3.97 13.30 -15.69
CA TYR A 145 -4.87 12.44 -14.92
C TYR A 145 -5.47 13.25 -13.77
N ASP A 146 -6.64 13.81 -14.01
CA ASP A 146 -7.24 14.83 -13.16
C ASP A 146 -8.15 14.21 -12.09
N LEU A 147 -7.64 14.04 -10.87
CA LEU A 147 -8.41 13.58 -9.72
C LEU A 147 -9.32 14.69 -9.16
N THR A 148 -9.07 15.96 -9.49
CA THR A 148 -9.91 17.07 -9.01
C THR A 148 -11.30 17.06 -9.64
N ALA A 149 -11.41 16.50 -10.84
CA ALA A 149 -12.67 16.29 -11.56
C ALA A 149 -13.34 14.94 -11.27
N ALA A 150 -12.72 14.07 -10.45
CA ALA A 150 -13.21 12.71 -10.21
C ALA A 150 -14.51 12.64 -9.38
N GLY A 151 -14.86 13.71 -8.66
CA GLY A 151 -16.05 13.74 -7.81
C GLY A 151 -15.99 12.73 -6.66
N PHE A 152 -14.81 12.53 -6.07
CA PHE A 152 -14.62 11.62 -4.95
C PHE A 152 -15.50 11.96 -3.76
N ILE A 153 -16.08 10.94 -3.14
CA ILE A 153 -16.90 11.05 -1.94
C ILE A 153 -16.01 10.77 -0.73
N PRO A 154 -15.75 11.74 0.16
CA PRO A 154 -14.95 11.49 1.35
C PRO A 154 -15.54 10.35 2.19
N ALA A 155 -14.67 9.46 2.67
CA ALA A 155 -15.05 8.46 3.65
C ALA A 155 -15.27 9.09 5.04
N ASP A 156 -16.08 8.42 5.85
CA ASP A 156 -16.44 8.88 7.19
C ASP A 156 -15.30 8.65 8.21
N GLY A 157 -14.32 7.81 7.88
CA GLY A 157 -13.12 7.58 8.68
C GLY A 157 -12.16 6.62 7.99
N VAL A 158 -10.91 6.56 8.48
CA VAL A 158 -9.85 5.69 7.95
C VAL A 158 -9.33 4.78 9.07
N LEU A 159 -9.12 3.51 8.72
CA LEU A 159 -8.55 2.48 9.59
C LEU A 159 -7.18 2.11 9.02
N LEU A 160 -6.10 2.42 9.73
CA LEU A 160 -4.74 1.99 9.41
C LEU A 160 -4.43 0.72 10.19
N LEU A 161 -4.47 -0.42 9.52
CA LEU A 161 -4.38 -1.75 10.12
C LEU A 161 -3.10 -2.42 9.66
N ALA A 162 -2.10 -2.54 10.54
CA ALA A 162 -0.76 -2.99 10.16
C ALA A 162 -0.30 -2.27 8.86
N ALA A 163 -0.42 -0.95 8.83
CA ALA A 163 -0.20 -0.14 7.64
C ALA A 163 1.24 0.37 7.55
N HIS A 164 1.83 0.30 6.37
CA HIS A 164 3.13 0.95 6.12
C HIS A 164 2.96 2.40 5.62
N LEU A 165 4.07 3.15 5.59
CA LEU A 165 4.06 4.59 5.26
C LEU A 165 3.46 4.90 3.89
N SER A 166 3.97 4.24 2.87
CA SER A 166 3.54 4.29 1.47
C SER A 166 4.48 3.43 0.62
N ARG A 167 4.08 3.12 -0.62
CA ARG A 167 4.94 2.33 -1.49
C ARG A 167 6.28 3.03 -1.75
N ASN A 168 6.28 4.30 -2.12
CA ASN A 168 7.51 5.05 -2.41
C ASN A 168 8.47 5.11 -1.22
N LEU A 169 8.00 5.33 -0.01
CA LEU A 169 8.85 5.38 1.19
C LEU A 169 9.28 3.97 1.62
N THR A 170 8.33 3.07 1.80
CA THR A 170 8.60 1.73 2.35
C THR A 170 9.38 0.85 1.39
N LEU A 171 9.03 0.85 0.09
CA LEU A 171 9.79 0.08 -0.90
C LEU A 171 11.22 0.63 -1.08
N THR A 172 11.43 1.94 -0.90
CA THR A 172 12.78 2.51 -0.88
C THR A 172 13.59 1.97 0.29
N GLU A 173 13.00 1.85 1.48
CA GLU A 173 13.64 1.26 2.67
C GLU A 173 13.94 -0.24 2.50
N TRP A 174 13.37 -0.90 1.51
CA TRP A 174 13.62 -2.32 1.18
C TRP A 174 14.62 -2.53 0.04
N MET A 175 15.04 -1.46 -0.64
CA MET A 175 16.04 -1.57 -1.71
C MET A 175 17.41 -1.95 -1.16
N ASP A 176 18.13 -2.81 -1.87
CA ASP A 176 19.50 -3.20 -1.52
C ASP A 176 20.47 -2.04 -1.75
N ALA A 177 20.99 -1.46 -0.68
CA ALA A 177 21.91 -0.33 -0.72
C ALA A 177 23.29 -0.68 -1.29
N SER A 178 23.61 -1.97 -1.43
CA SER A 178 24.88 -2.43 -1.98
C SER A 178 24.96 -2.36 -3.51
N ILE A 179 23.83 -2.16 -4.20
CA ILE A 179 23.78 -2.03 -5.66
C ILE A 179 24.05 -0.57 -6.04
N GLU A 180 25.21 -0.32 -6.62
CA GLU A 180 25.66 1.01 -7.03
C GLU A 180 25.49 1.24 -8.55
N ASP A 181 25.36 0.16 -9.35
CA ASP A 181 25.15 0.20 -10.79
C ASP A 181 24.03 -0.77 -11.20
N GLU A 182 22.90 -0.23 -11.67
CA GLU A 182 21.75 -1.04 -12.06
C GLU A 182 22.00 -1.89 -13.33
N SER A 183 23.05 -1.58 -14.12
CA SER A 183 23.45 -2.41 -15.26
C SER A 183 24.24 -3.66 -14.83
N ARG A 184 24.78 -3.66 -13.61
CA ARG A 184 25.58 -4.74 -13.01
C ARG A 184 25.10 -5.07 -11.58
N PRO A 185 23.83 -5.45 -11.41
CA PRO A 185 23.19 -5.52 -10.08
C PRO A 185 23.74 -6.62 -9.17
N PHE A 186 24.56 -7.53 -9.70
CA PHE A 186 25.21 -8.58 -8.93
C PHE A 186 26.66 -8.23 -8.51
N GLU A 187 27.22 -7.13 -9.03
CA GLU A 187 28.48 -6.55 -8.56
C GLU A 187 28.18 -5.61 -7.39
N ARG A 188 28.07 -6.16 -6.20
CA ARG A 188 27.63 -5.45 -4.99
C ARG A 188 28.78 -4.93 -4.17
N ASN A 189 28.63 -3.73 -3.61
CA ASN A 189 29.58 -3.17 -2.66
C ASN A 189 29.54 -3.99 -1.34
N PRO A 190 30.64 -4.73 -0.98
CA PRO A 190 30.63 -5.63 0.16
C PRO A 190 30.40 -4.91 1.50
N ALA A 191 30.79 -3.63 1.62
CA ALA A 191 30.58 -2.84 2.84
C ALA A 191 29.09 -2.60 3.15
N TRP A 192 28.19 -2.78 2.17
CA TRP A 192 26.74 -2.53 2.30
C TRP A 192 25.89 -3.76 1.95
N ASN A 193 26.50 -4.86 1.59
CA ASN A 193 25.78 -6.09 1.27
C ASN A 193 25.44 -6.85 2.57
N LEU A 194 24.22 -6.66 3.07
CA LEU A 194 23.72 -7.30 4.30
C LEU A 194 23.80 -8.83 4.25
N TYR A 195 23.81 -9.41 3.06
CA TYR A 195 23.71 -10.85 2.83
C TYR A 195 25.05 -11.51 2.47
N ALA A 196 26.09 -10.74 2.22
CA ALA A 196 27.42 -11.31 1.98
C ALA A 196 27.97 -12.01 3.23
N ALA A 197 28.75 -13.08 3.02
CA ALA A 197 29.35 -13.83 4.11
C ALA A 197 30.25 -12.94 5.00
N ASP A 198 31.01 -12.07 4.36
CA ASP A 198 31.94 -11.09 4.93
C ASP A 198 31.34 -9.67 5.07
N GLY A 199 30.06 -9.50 4.75
CA GLY A 199 29.37 -8.23 4.85
C GLY A 199 29.02 -7.83 6.31
N PRO A 200 28.40 -6.65 6.49
CA PRO A 200 28.01 -6.16 7.80
C PRO A 200 27.03 -7.10 8.50
N LYS A 201 27.23 -7.30 9.80
CA LYS A 201 26.41 -8.21 10.63
C LYS A 201 25.77 -7.47 11.81
N PRO A 202 24.59 -7.93 12.27
CA PRO A 202 23.99 -7.42 13.51
C PRO A 202 24.90 -7.63 14.74
N PRO A 203 24.79 -6.80 15.78
CA PRO A 203 23.90 -5.64 15.84
C PRO A 203 24.45 -4.46 15.05
N TYR A 204 23.55 -3.76 14.32
CA TYR A 204 23.93 -2.60 13.54
C TYR A 204 23.94 -1.33 14.40
N SER A 205 24.97 -0.49 14.25
CA SER A 205 24.99 0.83 14.88
C SER A 205 23.95 1.78 14.26
N ALA A 206 23.51 2.77 15.02
CA ALA A 206 22.60 3.80 14.51
C ALA A 206 23.19 4.55 13.29
N ASP A 207 24.48 4.82 13.28
CA ASP A 207 25.18 5.47 12.16
C ASP A 207 25.18 4.59 10.92
N PHE A 208 25.42 3.27 11.08
CA PHE A 208 25.32 2.33 9.96
C PHE A 208 23.91 2.32 9.36
N VAL A 209 22.88 2.23 10.20
CA VAL A 209 21.48 2.23 9.73
C VAL A 209 21.14 3.54 9.02
N ALA A 210 21.56 4.68 9.56
CA ALA A 210 21.32 5.99 8.95
C ALA A 210 21.99 6.11 7.57
N GLU A 211 23.25 5.68 7.44
CA GLU A 211 23.96 5.68 6.16
C GLU A 211 23.35 4.68 5.18
N TYR A 212 22.95 3.49 5.65
CA TYR A 212 22.25 2.50 4.81
C TYR A 212 20.97 3.10 4.21
N ARG A 213 20.15 3.79 5.03
CA ARG A 213 18.94 4.49 4.55
C ARG A 213 19.27 5.59 3.54
N ALA A 214 20.32 6.38 3.80
CA ALA A 214 20.75 7.41 2.85
C ALA A 214 21.14 6.82 1.49
N ARG A 215 21.82 5.66 1.48
CA ARG A 215 22.18 4.93 0.24
C ARG A 215 20.97 4.34 -0.49
N GLN A 216 19.98 3.83 0.23
CA GLN A 216 18.72 3.38 -0.37
C GLN A 216 17.99 4.53 -1.08
N ILE A 217 17.90 5.69 -0.43
CA ILE A 217 17.30 6.89 -1.02
C ILE A 217 18.12 7.36 -2.23
N ALA A 218 19.45 7.38 -2.13
CA ALA A 218 20.32 7.76 -3.25
C ALA A 218 20.16 6.80 -4.44
N ARG A 219 20.02 5.49 -4.20
CA ARG A 219 19.74 4.50 -5.24
C ARG A 219 18.40 4.77 -5.92
N ASN A 220 17.34 5.00 -5.14
CA ASN A 220 16.02 5.34 -5.68
C ASN A 220 16.09 6.60 -6.58
N ARG A 221 16.79 7.64 -6.13
CA ARG A 221 16.96 8.88 -6.90
C ARG A 221 17.75 8.68 -8.19
N ARG A 222 18.78 7.82 -8.21
CA ARG A 222 19.51 7.48 -9.44
C ARG A 222 18.60 6.82 -10.47
N ILE A 223 17.81 5.83 -10.05
CA ILE A 223 16.84 5.17 -10.92
C ILE A 223 15.78 6.17 -11.40
N THR A 224 15.28 7.02 -10.50
CA THR A 224 14.29 8.04 -10.84
C THR A 224 14.82 9.02 -11.90
N ALA A 225 16.05 9.49 -11.76
CA ALA A 225 16.68 10.38 -12.77
C ALA A 225 16.79 9.68 -14.12
N TRP A 226 17.30 8.44 -14.15
CA TRP A 226 17.37 7.65 -15.39
C TRP A 226 15.98 7.46 -16.03
N VAL A 227 14.94 7.18 -15.24
CA VAL A 227 13.56 7.04 -15.74
C VAL A 227 13.08 8.34 -16.38
N GLN A 228 13.36 9.49 -15.76
CA GLN A 228 13.00 10.80 -16.31
C GLN A 228 13.72 11.08 -17.63
N ASP A 229 15.02 10.75 -17.72
CA ASP A 229 15.80 10.91 -18.95
C ASP A 229 15.27 10.01 -20.08
N GLU A 230 14.89 8.76 -19.80
CA GLU A 230 14.29 7.84 -20.78
C GLU A 230 12.93 8.36 -21.28
N LEU A 231 12.07 8.86 -20.39
CA LEU A 231 10.79 9.45 -20.80
C LEU A 231 11.00 10.71 -21.65
N ALA A 232 11.98 11.55 -21.31
CA ALA A 232 12.32 12.73 -22.08
C ALA A 232 12.86 12.35 -23.48
N ALA A 233 13.70 11.30 -23.57
CA ALA A 233 14.22 10.79 -24.82
C ALA A 233 13.11 10.22 -25.72
N LEU A 234 12.17 9.45 -25.17
CA LEU A 234 11.00 8.97 -25.91
C LEU A 234 10.16 10.13 -26.46
N LYS A 235 9.91 11.13 -25.61
CA LYS A 235 9.15 12.33 -26.02
C LYS A 235 9.84 13.09 -27.17
N ALA A 236 11.16 13.26 -27.10
CA ALA A 236 11.94 13.93 -28.14
C ALA A 236 11.90 13.20 -29.49
N GLN A 237 11.70 11.87 -29.47
CA GLN A 237 11.54 11.04 -30.65
C GLN A 237 10.11 10.98 -31.21
N GLY A 238 9.15 11.73 -30.62
CA GLY A 238 7.74 11.65 -30.98
C GLY A 238 7.02 10.41 -30.42
N LEU A 239 7.64 9.70 -29.50
CA LEU A 239 7.16 8.44 -28.88
C LEU A 239 6.59 8.68 -27.47
N ALA A 240 5.98 9.82 -27.21
CA ALA A 240 5.50 10.24 -25.88
C ALA A 240 4.54 9.23 -25.22
N ASN A 241 3.79 8.47 -26.03
CA ASN A 241 2.84 7.44 -25.52
C ASN A 241 3.47 6.04 -25.41
N HIS A 242 4.75 5.88 -25.73
CA HIS A 242 5.44 4.59 -25.59
C HIS A 242 5.87 4.36 -24.16
N GLU A 243 5.95 3.09 -23.80
CA GLU A 243 6.37 2.66 -22.46
C GLU A 243 7.56 1.71 -22.58
N ARG A 244 8.43 1.71 -21.58
CA ARG A 244 9.55 0.79 -21.46
C ARG A 244 9.48 0.07 -20.10
N CYS A 245 9.56 -1.26 -20.15
CA CYS A 245 9.68 -2.09 -18.96
C CYS A 245 11.16 -2.26 -18.58
N PHE A 246 11.41 -2.36 -17.27
CA PHE A 246 12.74 -2.70 -16.75
C PHE A 246 12.60 -3.47 -15.42
N THR A 247 13.71 -4.01 -14.94
CA THR A 247 13.76 -4.77 -13.69
C THR A 247 14.56 -4.03 -12.65
N VAL A 248 14.13 -4.12 -11.40
CA VAL A 248 14.84 -3.62 -10.23
C VAL A 248 15.29 -4.82 -9.40
N GLN A 249 16.57 -5.08 -9.32
CA GLN A 249 17.14 -6.15 -8.50
C GLN A 249 17.33 -5.70 -7.06
N GLY A 250 17.40 -6.66 -6.12
CA GLY A 250 17.63 -6.35 -4.72
C GLY A 250 16.56 -5.44 -4.13
N THR A 251 15.36 -5.97 -3.91
CA THR A 251 14.20 -5.20 -3.41
C THR A 251 13.73 -5.64 -2.03
N MET A 252 14.52 -6.51 -1.35
CA MET A 252 14.19 -7.03 -0.02
C MET A 252 15.45 -7.06 0.87
N ALA A 253 16.07 -5.89 1.10
CA ALA A 253 17.28 -5.72 1.92
C ALA A 253 17.10 -4.61 2.95
N ASP A 254 16.43 -4.95 4.04
CA ASP A 254 16.21 -4.04 5.16
C ASP A 254 16.96 -4.52 6.40
N PRO A 255 17.81 -3.68 7.05
CA PRO A 255 18.46 -4.02 8.30
C PRO A 255 17.53 -4.52 9.41
N ARG A 256 16.26 -4.03 9.44
CA ARG A 256 15.25 -4.44 10.41
C ARG A 256 14.96 -5.94 10.39
N TRP A 257 15.06 -6.60 9.25
CA TRP A 257 14.80 -8.04 9.16
C TRP A 257 15.92 -8.91 9.73
N LEU A 258 17.15 -8.37 9.79
CA LEU A 258 18.31 -9.08 10.31
C LEU A 258 18.60 -8.72 11.79
N ASP A 259 18.26 -7.48 12.19
CA ASP A 259 18.50 -6.96 13.52
C ASP A 259 17.20 -6.52 14.21
N PRO A 260 16.70 -7.29 15.20
CA PRO A 260 15.52 -6.91 15.98
C PRO A 260 15.68 -5.62 16.79
N LEU A 261 16.90 -5.12 16.98
CA LEU A 261 17.18 -3.87 17.71
C LEU A 261 16.97 -2.62 16.84
N VAL A 262 16.89 -2.79 15.50
CA VAL A 262 16.57 -1.70 14.59
C VAL A 262 15.04 -1.56 14.49
N ASP A 263 14.49 -0.46 15.02
CA ASP A 263 13.02 -0.24 15.12
C ASP A 263 12.33 -1.41 15.85
N PRO A 264 12.61 -1.58 17.16
CA PRO A 264 12.37 -2.82 17.89
C PRO A 264 10.88 -3.14 18.07
N ASN A 265 10.54 -4.40 17.83
CA ASN A 265 9.26 -5.02 18.14
C ASN A 265 9.45 -6.53 18.34
N GLU A 266 8.36 -7.31 18.40
CA GLU A 266 8.38 -8.75 18.67
C GLU A 266 8.61 -9.62 17.42
N ARG A 267 8.99 -9.04 16.25
CA ARG A 267 9.26 -9.81 15.02
C ARG A 267 10.44 -10.75 15.16
N GLN A 268 10.43 -11.83 14.39
CA GLN A 268 11.55 -12.76 14.34
C GLN A 268 12.68 -12.22 13.43
N PRO A 269 13.96 -12.36 13.83
CA PRO A 269 15.08 -12.03 12.96
C PRO A 269 15.19 -13.00 11.78
N ASN A 270 15.83 -12.56 10.70
CA ASN A 270 16.02 -13.33 9.46
C ASN A 270 14.71 -13.77 8.81
N HIS A 271 13.66 -12.99 8.98
CA HIS A 271 12.35 -13.23 8.40
C HIS A 271 11.73 -11.92 7.90
N CYS A 272 11.02 -11.99 6.78
CA CYS A 272 10.16 -10.91 6.29
C CYS A 272 8.81 -11.51 5.84
N MET A 273 7.84 -10.66 5.55
CA MET A 273 6.49 -11.06 5.14
C MET A 273 6.44 -11.96 3.89
N LEU A 274 7.53 -12.09 3.14
CA LEU A 274 7.66 -12.95 1.97
C LEU A 274 8.55 -14.18 2.22
N GLY A 275 9.05 -14.36 3.45
CA GLY A 275 9.90 -15.48 3.85
C GLY A 275 11.33 -15.08 4.20
N ASP A 276 12.32 -15.86 3.80
CA ASP A 276 13.75 -15.56 4.01
C ASP A 276 14.18 -14.36 3.17
N PRO A 277 14.54 -13.21 3.79
CA PRO A 277 14.88 -12.00 3.08
C PRO A 277 16.09 -12.15 2.13
N TYR A 278 17.05 -13.00 2.47
CA TYR A 278 18.17 -13.32 1.59
C TYR A 278 17.70 -13.93 0.26
N VAL A 279 16.79 -14.91 0.34
CA VAL A 279 16.24 -15.59 -0.84
C VAL A 279 15.35 -14.64 -1.64
N VAL A 280 14.48 -13.90 -0.96
CA VAL A 280 13.51 -13.01 -1.63
C VAL A 280 14.17 -11.79 -2.24
N ASN A 281 15.32 -11.34 -1.72
CA ASN A 281 16.01 -10.15 -2.24
C ASN A 281 16.28 -10.22 -3.75
N ASP A 282 16.64 -11.39 -4.27
CA ASP A 282 16.94 -11.61 -5.69
C ASP A 282 16.16 -12.77 -6.32
N GLY A 283 15.31 -13.43 -5.57
CA GLY A 283 14.49 -14.54 -6.04
C GLY A 283 13.46 -14.13 -7.10
N PRO A 284 12.72 -15.08 -7.67
CA PRO A 284 11.70 -14.80 -8.68
C PRO A 284 10.47 -14.06 -8.12
N VAL A 285 10.31 -14.07 -6.81
CA VAL A 285 9.25 -13.35 -6.08
C VAL A 285 9.84 -12.05 -5.54
N GLY A 286 9.10 -10.99 -5.55
CA GLY A 286 9.51 -9.70 -4.98
C GLY A 286 8.56 -8.59 -5.42
N LEU A 287 8.37 -7.61 -4.56
CA LEU A 287 7.50 -6.49 -4.85
C LEU A 287 8.15 -5.57 -5.89
N ALA A 288 7.36 -5.16 -6.86
CA ALA A 288 7.67 -4.17 -7.89
C ALA A 288 9.01 -4.41 -8.62
N ARG A 289 9.47 -5.65 -8.69
CA ARG A 289 10.72 -6.04 -9.36
C ARG A 289 10.69 -5.79 -10.86
N PHE A 290 9.54 -6.06 -11.48
CA PHE A 290 9.27 -5.73 -12.89
C PHE A 290 8.44 -4.46 -12.89
N THR A 291 8.90 -3.42 -13.56
CA THR A 291 8.20 -2.13 -13.56
C THR A 291 8.31 -1.44 -14.91
N THR A 292 7.49 -0.40 -15.11
CA THR A 292 7.57 0.48 -16.27
C THR A 292 8.07 1.86 -15.83
N LEU A 293 8.49 2.71 -16.78
CA LEU A 293 8.98 4.05 -16.47
C LEU A 293 7.93 4.85 -15.68
N ARG A 294 6.68 4.85 -16.15
CA ARG A 294 5.58 5.58 -15.49
C ARG A 294 5.20 5.00 -14.14
N SER A 295 5.15 3.67 -14.07
CA SER A 295 4.86 2.96 -12.83
C SER A 295 5.93 3.23 -11.76
N TRP A 296 7.21 3.25 -12.14
CA TRP A 296 8.28 3.64 -11.23
C TRP A 296 8.04 5.00 -10.60
N LEU A 297 7.74 6.02 -11.42
CA LEU A 297 7.50 7.38 -10.92
C LEU A 297 6.29 7.45 -10.00
N SER A 298 5.21 6.75 -10.33
CA SER A 298 3.96 6.79 -9.56
C SER A 298 4.07 6.04 -8.23
N GLN A 299 4.66 4.83 -8.20
CA GLN A 299 4.66 3.99 -7.00
C GLN A 299 5.98 3.92 -6.24
N TRP A 300 7.14 4.11 -6.91
CA TRP A 300 8.46 3.92 -6.31
C TRP A 300 9.22 5.21 -6.02
N SER A 301 9.11 6.23 -6.88
CA SER A 301 9.94 7.43 -6.75
C SER A 301 9.79 8.07 -5.37
N TYR A 302 10.88 8.11 -4.62
CA TYR A 302 10.92 8.61 -3.24
C TYR A 302 10.38 10.04 -3.13
N ASP A 303 10.73 10.89 -4.09
CA ASP A 303 10.39 12.31 -4.05
C ASP A 303 9.13 12.69 -4.84
N LEU A 304 8.77 11.91 -5.92
CA LEU A 304 7.78 12.34 -6.91
C LEU A 304 6.40 11.69 -6.76
N SER A 305 6.30 10.54 -6.07
CA SER A 305 5.00 9.85 -5.92
C SER A 305 3.95 10.75 -5.27
N ASN A 306 2.77 10.86 -5.93
CA ASN A 306 1.60 11.52 -5.34
C ASN A 306 1.01 10.72 -4.17
N GLY A 307 1.25 9.42 -4.13
CA GLY A 307 0.79 8.49 -3.09
C GLY A 307 1.67 8.46 -1.83
N ASP A 308 2.43 9.51 -1.52
CA ASP A 308 3.20 9.64 -0.29
C ASP A 308 2.28 9.71 0.92
N GLY A 309 2.24 8.62 1.70
CA GLY A 309 1.31 8.47 2.80
C GLY A 309 1.46 9.51 3.91
N LEU A 310 2.68 10.03 4.16
CA LEU A 310 2.89 11.07 5.16
C LEU A 310 2.32 12.42 4.69
N LYS A 311 2.56 12.77 3.42
CA LYS A 311 1.99 13.99 2.83
C LYS A 311 0.46 13.92 2.76
N CYS A 312 -0.09 12.74 2.44
CA CYS A 312 -1.53 12.51 2.41
C CYS A 312 -2.14 12.55 3.82
N ALA A 313 -1.51 11.90 4.81
CA ALA A 313 -1.96 11.91 6.20
C ALA A 313 -2.07 13.33 6.78
N ALA A 314 -1.15 14.23 6.42
CA ALA A 314 -1.18 15.63 6.86
C ALA A 314 -2.38 16.44 6.31
N ARG A 315 -3.08 15.92 5.29
CA ARG A 315 -4.21 16.61 4.62
C ARG A 315 -5.58 16.10 5.05
N ILE A 316 -5.66 14.90 5.63
CA ILE A 316 -6.94 14.33 6.04
C ILE A 316 -7.43 14.92 7.38
N LYS A 317 -8.75 14.96 7.57
CA LYS A 317 -9.40 15.53 8.76
C LYS A 317 -10.44 14.62 9.40
N CYS A 318 -10.68 13.43 8.82
CA CYS A 318 -11.63 12.46 9.37
C CYS A 318 -11.04 11.72 10.58
N PRO A 319 -11.87 11.07 11.41
CA PRO A 319 -11.41 10.19 12.46
C PRO A 319 -10.51 9.07 11.93
N LEU A 320 -9.47 8.73 12.69
CA LEU A 320 -8.45 7.77 12.33
C LEU A 320 -8.29 6.72 13.44
N LEU A 321 -8.44 5.44 13.08
CA LEU A 321 -8.06 4.31 13.93
C LEU A 321 -6.75 3.74 13.44
N VAL A 322 -5.78 3.55 14.33
CA VAL A 322 -4.50 2.90 14.05
C VAL A 322 -4.39 1.64 14.87
N ILE A 323 -4.26 0.47 14.22
CA ILE A 323 -3.95 -0.80 14.87
C ILE A 323 -2.59 -1.27 14.42
N GLU A 324 -1.67 -1.32 15.37
CA GLU A 324 -0.30 -1.78 15.20
C GLU A 324 -0.19 -3.24 15.63
N ASN A 325 0.48 -4.06 14.82
CA ASN A 325 0.75 -5.45 15.14
C ASN A 325 2.15 -5.59 15.76
N GLY A 326 2.22 -6.11 17.00
CA GLY A 326 3.44 -6.12 17.81
C GLY A 326 4.57 -6.98 17.25
N ALA A 327 4.28 -8.02 16.47
CA ALA A 327 5.27 -8.89 15.83
C ALA A 327 5.30 -8.73 14.30
N ASP A 328 4.95 -7.54 13.80
CA ASP A 328 4.93 -7.23 12.37
C ASP A 328 6.36 -7.07 11.82
N ASP A 329 6.66 -7.77 10.75
CA ASP A 329 7.95 -7.71 10.04
C ASP A 329 7.92 -6.83 8.77
N ALA A 330 6.75 -6.35 8.37
CA ALA A 330 6.56 -5.43 7.25
C ALA A 330 6.30 -3.99 7.71
N CYS A 331 5.46 -3.82 8.73
CA CYS A 331 5.00 -2.53 9.25
C CYS A 331 5.46 -2.37 10.69
N THR A 332 6.69 -1.89 10.86
CA THR A 332 7.35 -1.75 12.15
C THR A 332 6.87 -0.50 12.90
N PRO A 333 7.12 -0.35 14.22
CA PRO A 333 6.56 0.71 15.07
C PRO A 333 6.76 2.13 14.54
N SER A 334 7.90 2.41 13.91
CA SER A 334 8.16 3.73 13.33
C SER A 334 7.17 4.12 12.21
N HIS A 335 6.56 3.13 11.52
CA HIS A 335 5.55 3.42 10.51
C HIS A 335 4.28 4.00 11.14
N ALA A 336 3.73 3.35 12.16
CA ALA A 336 2.55 3.85 12.87
C ALA A 336 2.83 5.22 13.52
N ALA A 337 3.98 5.35 14.21
CA ALA A 337 4.37 6.60 14.85
C ALA A 337 4.47 7.77 13.87
N ARG A 338 5.11 7.57 12.71
CA ARG A 338 5.26 8.61 11.67
C ARG A 338 3.93 8.97 11.01
N LEU A 339 3.07 7.99 10.75
CA LEU A 339 1.73 8.23 10.20
C LEU A 339 0.86 9.04 11.18
N MET A 340 0.84 8.67 12.45
CA MET A 340 0.10 9.41 13.49
C MET A 340 0.62 10.84 13.65
N ALA A 341 1.95 11.02 13.66
CA ALA A 341 2.54 12.35 13.74
C ALA A 341 2.20 13.24 12.53
N ALA A 342 2.09 12.65 11.34
CA ALA A 342 1.69 13.35 10.13
C ALA A 342 0.20 13.70 10.12
N ALA A 343 -0.67 12.83 10.63
CA ALA A 343 -2.13 13.02 10.67
C ALA A 343 -2.58 13.98 11.78
N ASN A 344 -1.93 15.11 11.90
CA ASN A 344 -2.08 16.08 13.00
C ASN A 344 -3.41 16.86 13.02
N GLN A 345 -4.27 16.67 12.02
CA GLN A 345 -5.61 17.25 11.94
C GLN A 345 -6.72 16.24 12.29
N CYS A 346 -6.35 14.98 12.58
CA CYS A 346 -7.28 13.90 12.87
C CYS A 346 -7.48 13.68 14.37
N GLN A 347 -8.67 13.24 14.75
CA GLN A 347 -8.84 12.53 16.01
C GLN A 347 -8.33 11.11 15.83
N ILE A 348 -7.28 10.74 16.58
CA ILE A 348 -6.60 9.45 16.43
C ILE A 348 -6.89 8.58 17.65
N GLU A 349 -7.32 7.34 17.39
CA GLU A 349 -7.33 6.25 18.37
C GLU A 349 -6.28 5.22 17.97
N HIS A 350 -5.40 4.80 18.88
CA HIS A 350 -4.30 3.89 18.62
C HIS A 350 -4.34 2.68 19.53
N HIS A 351 -4.14 1.49 18.96
CA HIS A 351 -4.01 0.24 19.69
C HIS A 351 -2.82 -0.57 19.18
N LEU A 352 -2.06 -1.16 20.12
CA LEU A 352 -1.04 -2.18 19.86
C LEU A 352 -1.61 -3.56 20.20
N ILE A 353 -1.50 -4.51 19.27
CA ILE A 353 -1.83 -5.91 19.50
C ILE A 353 -0.52 -6.70 19.64
N ALA A 354 -0.10 -6.93 20.87
CA ALA A 354 1.11 -7.68 21.18
C ALA A 354 1.10 -9.08 20.54
N GLY A 355 2.22 -9.53 20.01
CA GLY A 355 2.40 -10.85 19.37
C GLY A 355 1.75 -10.99 17.98
N ALA A 356 0.98 -10.02 17.51
CA ALA A 356 0.31 -10.11 16.21
C ALA A 356 1.33 -10.00 15.07
N ASN A 357 1.35 -10.98 14.16
CA ASN A 357 2.11 -10.92 12.93
C ASN A 357 1.34 -10.15 11.83
N HIS A 358 2.03 -9.83 10.73
CA HIS A 358 1.47 -9.01 9.64
C HIS A 358 0.12 -9.48 9.10
N TYR A 359 -0.08 -10.79 8.98
CA TYR A 359 -1.27 -11.41 8.37
C TYR A 359 -2.24 -12.03 9.37
N TYR A 360 -1.93 -12.09 10.66
CA TYR A 360 -2.64 -12.89 11.67
C TYR A 360 -2.71 -14.39 11.34
N PHE A 361 -1.79 -14.94 10.53
CA PHE A 361 -1.77 -16.36 10.24
C PHE A 361 -1.51 -17.19 11.50
N GLY A 362 -2.41 -18.17 11.75
CA GLY A 362 -2.36 -18.98 12.96
C GLY A 362 -2.80 -18.26 14.25
N GLN A 363 -3.22 -17.00 14.16
CA GLN A 363 -3.50 -16.12 15.31
C GLN A 363 -4.97 -15.66 15.34
N THR A 364 -5.90 -16.62 15.34
CA THR A 364 -7.35 -16.35 15.27
C THR A 364 -7.82 -15.41 16.37
N ASP A 365 -7.33 -15.56 17.61
CA ASP A 365 -7.76 -14.75 18.75
C ASP A 365 -7.29 -13.29 18.61
N LEU A 366 -6.07 -13.08 18.09
CA LEU A 366 -5.54 -11.73 17.84
C LEU A 366 -6.29 -11.04 16.69
N ALA A 367 -6.60 -11.79 15.62
CA ALA A 367 -7.46 -11.29 14.54
C ALA A 367 -8.88 -10.94 15.04
N GLN A 368 -9.43 -11.75 15.96
CA GLN A 368 -10.72 -11.47 16.58
C GLN A 368 -10.67 -10.21 17.43
N ARG A 369 -9.60 -10.00 18.21
CA ARG A 369 -9.41 -8.79 19.01
C ARG A 369 -9.30 -7.54 18.11
N SER A 370 -8.52 -7.60 17.03
CA SER A 370 -8.42 -6.51 16.06
C SER A 370 -9.79 -6.17 15.47
N ALA A 371 -10.53 -7.18 15.02
CA ALA A 371 -11.88 -6.99 14.49
C ALA A 371 -12.86 -6.40 15.52
N GLN A 372 -12.72 -6.75 16.80
CA GLN A 372 -13.52 -6.20 17.88
C GLN A 372 -13.23 -4.71 18.10
N LEU A 373 -11.96 -4.32 18.11
CA LEU A 373 -11.56 -2.90 18.22
C LEU A 373 -12.13 -2.08 17.06
N VAL A 374 -12.04 -2.59 15.84
CA VAL A 374 -12.63 -1.92 14.65
C VAL A 374 -14.14 -1.77 14.79
N ARG A 375 -14.86 -2.84 15.18
CA ARG A 375 -16.31 -2.79 15.39
C ARG A 375 -16.69 -1.76 16.44
N ASP A 376 -16.02 -1.77 17.57
CA ASP A 376 -16.34 -0.88 18.71
C ASP A 376 -16.04 0.58 18.35
N TRP A 377 -14.93 0.81 17.61
CA TRP A 377 -14.60 2.15 17.10
C TRP A 377 -15.66 2.66 16.09
N ILE A 378 -16.10 1.84 15.14
CA ILE A 378 -17.17 2.21 14.19
C ILE A 378 -18.46 2.55 14.95
N ALA A 379 -18.82 1.76 15.96
CA ALA A 379 -20.01 2.02 16.77
C ALA A 379 -19.92 3.35 17.53
N ALA A 380 -18.73 3.76 17.94
CA ALA A 380 -18.50 5.06 18.58
C ALA A 380 -18.57 6.26 17.62
N GLN A 381 -18.48 6.02 16.29
CA GLN A 381 -18.65 7.06 15.25
C GLN A 381 -20.13 7.17 14.77
N ALA A 382 -21.06 6.41 15.35
CA ALA A 382 -22.46 6.31 14.92
C ALA A 382 -23.29 7.58 15.21
#